data_98c43edf1daf035d71d49c812c0372c8
#
_entry.id   98c43edf1daf035d71d49c812c0372c8
#
_cell.length_a   1.000
_cell.length_b   1.000
_cell.length_c   1.000
_cell.angle_alpha   90.00
_cell.angle_beta   90.00
_cell.angle_gamma   90.00
#
_symmetry.space_group_name_H-M   'P 1'
#
loop_
_entity.id
_entity.type
_entity.pdbx_description
1 polymer ?
#
loop_
_entity_poly.entity_id
_entity_poly.type
_entity_poly.pdbx_seq_one_letter_code
_entity_poly.pdbx_strand_id
1 'polypeptide(L)'
;MLNQQQALGAFGALSQETRLHIVRMLVVAGPEGMAAGLIAERAGVSASNISFHLKELEHSGLVFQQRESRSIIYRANIEVLGDLVRFLMEDCCAGHPEICAPAIEVAACCAPAAAKA
;
A
#
# COMPACT_ATOMS: atom_id res chain seq x y z
N MET A 1 5.32 -13.42 -3.26
CA MET A 1 6.59 -12.66 -3.25
C MET A 1 6.75 -11.88 -4.55
N LEU A 2 7.30 -10.69 -4.46
CA LEU A 2 7.46 -9.84 -5.63
C LEU A 2 8.78 -10.11 -6.34
N ASN A 3 8.75 -10.09 -7.69
CA ASN A 3 9.99 -10.04 -8.43
C ASN A 3 10.41 -8.58 -8.61
N GLN A 4 11.60 -8.38 -9.16
CA GLN A 4 12.14 -7.02 -9.30
C GLN A 4 11.25 -6.12 -10.15
N GLN A 5 10.70 -6.66 -11.23
CA GLN A 5 9.87 -5.87 -12.11
C GLN A 5 8.58 -5.45 -11.44
N GLN A 6 7.97 -6.34 -10.69
CA GLN A 6 6.76 -6.02 -9.92
C GLN A 6 7.06 -4.96 -8.85
N ALA A 7 8.19 -5.10 -8.18
CA ALA A 7 8.59 -4.11 -7.18
C ALA A 7 8.80 -2.75 -7.81
N LEU A 8 9.46 -2.71 -8.95
CA LEU A 8 9.69 -1.43 -9.65
C LEU A 8 8.38 -0.77 -10.04
N GLY A 9 7.41 -1.56 -10.52
CA GLY A 9 6.10 -1.01 -10.86
C GLY A 9 5.41 -0.41 -9.64
N ALA A 10 5.48 -1.08 -8.51
CA ALA A 10 4.85 -0.59 -7.29
C ALA A 10 5.54 0.67 -6.77
N PHE A 11 6.86 0.68 -6.75
CA PHE A 11 7.58 1.87 -6.33
C PHE A 11 7.33 3.03 -7.27
N GLY A 12 7.25 2.76 -8.59
CA GLY A 12 6.94 3.78 -9.57
C GLY A 12 5.58 4.41 -9.31
N ALA A 13 4.59 3.58 -9.01
CA ALA A 13 3.26 4.09 -8.69
C ALA A 13 3.29 4.94 -7.42
N LEU A 14 4.08 4.55 -6.43
CA LEU A 14 4.17 5.30 -5.18
C LEU A 14 4.98 6.58 -5.29
N SER A 15 5.75 6.76 -6.35
CA SER A 15 6.63 7.91 -6.48
C SER A 15 5.91 9.19 -6.91
N GLN A 16 4.59 9.17 -6.94
CA GLN A 16 3.77 10.34 -7.27
C GLN A 16 3.02 10.78 -6.02
N GLU A 17 3.02 12.07 -5.75
CA GLU A 17 2.54 12.62 -4.49
C GLU A 17 1.11 12.19 -4.15
N THR A 18 0.20 12.32 -5.10
CA THR A 18 -1.20 11.99 -4.87
C THR A 18 -1.38 10.50 -4.59
N ARG A 19 -0.69 9.66 -5.35
CA ARG A 19 -0.81 8.22 -5.17
C ARG A 19 -0.24 7.77 -3.84
N LEU A 20 0.89 8.34 -3.44
CA LEU A 20 1.45 8.04 -2.13
C LEU A 20 0.47 8.42 -1.02
N HIS A 21 -0.14 9.59 -1.15
CA HIS A 21 -1.12 10.06 -0.17
C HIS A 21 -2.32 9.11 -0.10
N ILE A 22 -2.81 8.66 -1.26
CA ILE A 22 -3.94 7.73 -1.31
C ILE A 22 -3.62 6.42 -0.59
N VAL A 23 -2.46 5.85 -0.86
CA VAL A 23 -2.09 4.59 -0.23
C VAL A 23 -2.00 4.76 1.28
N ARG A 24 -1.39 5.85 1.74
CA ARG A 24 -1.30 6.10 3.18
C ARG A 24 -2.68 6.26 3.81
N MET A 25 -3.58 6.95 3.11
CA MET A 25 -4.97 7.09 3.57
C MET A 25 -5.64 5.72 3.73
N LEU A 26 -5.46 4.86 2.75
CA LEU A 26 -6.09 3.55 2.76
C LEU A 26 -5.49 2.63 3.82
N VAL A 27 -4.19 2.77 4.07
CA VAL A 27 -3.57 2.03 5.17
C VAL A 27 -4.20 2.41 6.50
N VAL A 28 -4.39 3.71 6.71
CA VAL A 28 -5.03 4.20 7.93
C VAL A 28 -6.49 3.74 8.02
N ALA A 29 -7.20 3.74 6.89
CA ALA A 29 -8.60 3.30 6.88
C ALA A 29 -8.75 1.82 7.23
N GLY A 30 -7.73 1.02 6.94
CA GLY A 30 -7.74 -0.39 7.32
C GLY A 30 -8.78 -1.20 6.58
N PRO A 31 -9.34 -2.22 7.26
CA PRO A 31 -10.30 -3.13 6.60
C PRO A 31 -11.56 -2.46 6.08
N GLU A 32 -11.90 -1.30 6.60
CA GLU A 32 -13.10 -0.61 6.13
C GLU A 32 -12.93 -0.01 4.75
N GLY A 33 -11.70 0.40 4.42
CA GLY A 33 -11.44 0.99 3.13
C GLY A 33 -12.14 2.32 2.93
N MET A 34 -12.21 2.77 1.69
CA MET A 34 -12.88 4.03 1.34
C MET A 34 -13.46 3.94 -0.05
N ALA A 35 -14.62 4.58 -0.24
CA ALA A 35 -15.19 4.76 -1.58
C ALA A 35 -14.40 5.81 -2.35
N ALA A 36 -14.42 5.70 -3.67
CA ALA A 36 -13.65 6.61 -4.54
C ALA A 36 -13.99 8.07 -4.30
N GLY A 37 -15.28 8.37 -4.10
CA GLY A 37 -15.70 9.75 -3.87
C GLY A 37 -15.07 10.35 -2.62
N LEU A 38 -15.00 9.58 -1.56
CA LEU A 38 -14.39 10.04 -0.32
C LEU A 38 -12.87 10.21 -0.49
N ILE A 39 -12.26 9.30 -1.22
CA ILE A 39 -10.83 9.41 -1.49
C ILE A 39 -10.53 10.71 -2.25
N ALA A 40 -11.33 10.98 -3.29
CA ALA A 40 -11.15 12.20 -4.07
C ALA A 40 -11.30 13.44 -3.21
N GLU A 41 -12.32 13.45 -2.38
CA GLU A 41 -12.57 14.58 -1.50
C GLU A 41 -11.40 14.84 -0.56
N ARG A 42 -10.92 13.80 0.07
CA ARG A 42 -9.83 13.94 1.05
C ARG A 42 -8.49 14.21 0.39
N ALA A 43 -8.29 13.72 -0.83
CA ALA A 43 -7.06 13.99 -1.57
C ALA A 43 -7.08 15.35 -2.25
N GLY A 44 -8.25 15.96 -2.34
CA GLY A 44 -8.38 17.26 -2.96
C GLY A 44 -8.20 17.24 -4.47
N VAL A 45 -8.64 16.17 -5.12
CA VAL A 45 -8.51 16.03 -6.57
C VAL A 45 -9.88 15.76 -7.19
N SER A 46 -9.97 15.99 -8.50
CA SER A 46 -11.23 15.78 -9.21
C SER A 46 -11.53 14.29 -9.34
N ALA A 47 -12.80 13.98 -9.64
CA ALA A 47 -13.22 12.60 -9.80
C ALA A 47 -12.47 11.90 -10.93
N SER A 48 -12.21 12.59 -12.03
CA SER A 48 -11.50 11.98 -13.14
C SER A 48 -10.03 11.73 -12.80
N ASN A 49 -9.40 12.67 -12.08
CA ASN A 49 -8.02 12.48 -11.66
C ASN A 49 -7.90 11.35 -10.66
N ILE A 50 -8.84 11.24 -9.73
CA ILE A 50 -8.77 10.16 -8.75
C ILE A 50 -8.94 8.80 -9.41
N SER A 51 -9.82 8.72 -10.41
CA SER A 51 -10.01 7.47 -11.14
C SER A 51 -8.73 7.01 -11.82
N PHE A 52 -8.00 7.95 -12.41
CA PHE A 52 -6.72 7.64 -13.04
C PHE A 52 -5.73 7.11 -12.01
N HIS A 53 -5.60 7.80 -10.87
CA HIS A 53 -4.65 7.37 -9.85
C HIS A 53 -5.01 6.04 -9.24
N LEU A 54 -6.30 5.81 -8.99
CA LEU A 54 -6.74 4.53 -8.43
C LEU A 54 -6.49 3.38 -9.41
N LYS A 55 -6.69 3.63 -10.70
CA LYS A 55 -6.42 2.61 -11.70
C LYS A 55 -4.92 2.27 -11.73
N GLU A 56 -4.05 3.26 -11.65
CA GLU A 56 -2.62 3.02 -11.60
C GLU A 56 -2.22 2.23 -10.37
N LEU A 57 -2.80 2.55 -9.23
CA LEU A 57 -2.52 1.83 -8.00
C LEU A 57 -3.02 0.40 -8.05
N GLU A 58 -4.20 0.19 -8.62
CA GLU A 58 -4.74 -1.16 -8.81
C GLU A 58 -3.84 -1.98 -9.72
N HIS A 59 -3.41 -1.38 -10.81
CA HIS A 59 -2.58 -2.06 -11.79
C HIS A 59 -1.25 -2.50 -11.20
N SER A 60 -0.71 -1.71 -10.28
CA SER A 60 0.54 -2.04 -9.62
C SER A 60 0.37 -3.00 -8.44
N GLY A 61 -0.86 -3.32 -8.09
CA GLY A 61 -1.14 -4.23 -6.99
C GLY A 61 -1.18 -3.59 -5.61
N LEU A 62 -1.01 -2.28 -5.53
CA LEU A 62 -0.94 -1.60 -4.24
C LEU A 62 -2.29 -1.41 -3.58
N VAL A 63 -3.35 -1.36 -4.38
CA VAL A 63 -4.71 -1.29 -3.85
C VAL A 63 -5.59 -2.26 -4.62
N PHE A 64 -6.70 -2.63 -4.03
CA PHE A 64 -7.71 -3.42 -4.71
C PHE A 64 -9.08 -2.86 -4.40
N GLN A 65 -10.02 -3.15 -5.29
CA GLN A 65 -11.39 -2.69 -5.09
C GLN A 65 -12.31 -3.87 -4.86
N GLN A 66 -13.39 -3.58 -4.15
CA GLN A 66 -14.38 -4.60 -3.85
C GLN A 66 -15.74 -3.94 -3.87
N ARG A 67 -16.68 -4.58 -4.57
CA ARG A 67 -18.03 -4.04 -4.62
C ARG A 67 -18.78 -4.41 -3.36
N GLU A 68 -19.32 -3.42 -2.71
CA GLU A 68 -20.16 -3.61 -1.51
C GLU A 68 -21.46 -2.87 -1.71
N SER A 69 -22.54 -3.62 -1.89
CA SER A 69 -23.84 -3.07 -2.23
C SER A 69 -23.74 -2.25 -3.51
N ARG A 70 -23.98 -0.94 -3.44
CA ARG A 70 -23.93 -0.07 -4.61
C ARG A 70 -22.62 0.70 -4.70
N SER A 71 -21.72 0.47 -3.77
CA SER A 71 -20.47 1.22 -3.70
C SER A 71 -19.31 0.34 -4.06
N ILE A 72 -18.26 0.96 -4.60
CA ILE A 72 -17.00 0.30 -4.81
C ILE A 72 -16.04 0.84 -3.76
N ILE A 73 -15.50 -0.06 -2.96
CA ILE A 73 -14.64 0.30 -1.85
C ILE A 73 -13.21 -0.08 -2.20
N TYR A 74 -12.29 0.86 -2.00
CA TYR A 74 -10.88 0.64 -2.25
C TYR A 74 -10.15 0.38 -0.93
N ARG A 75 -9.22 -0.57 -0.96
CA ARG A 75 -8.44 -0.95 0.21
C ARG A 75 -6.98 -1.07 -0.16
N ALA A 76 -6.10 -0.72 0.76
CA ALA A 76 -4.68 -0.94 0.56
C ALA A 76 -4.39 -2.44 0.60
N ASN A 77 -3.50 -2.88 -0.29
CA ASN A 77 -3.07 -4.27 -0.29
C ASN A 77 -1.89 -4.40 0.66
N ILE A 78 -2.20 -4.69 1.91
CA ILE A 78 -1.21 -4.74 2.98
C ILE A 78 -0.15 -5.81 2.70
N GLU A 79 -0.58 -6.92 2.08
CA GLU A 79 0.35 -7.99 1.76
C GLU A 79 1.42 -7.54 0.77
N VAL A 80 1.02 -6.82 -0.27
CA VAL A 80 1.98 -6.30 -1.25
C VAL A 80 2.88 -5.26 -0.61
N LEU A 81 2.35 -4.40 0.24
CA LEU A 81 3.16 -3.41 0.93
C LEU A 81 4.20 -4.09 1.81
N GLY A 82 3.81 -5.14 2.52
CA GLY A 82 4.75 -5.91 3.31
C GLY A 82 5.82 -6.57 2.45
N ASP A 83 5.41 -7.08 1.29
CA ASP A 83 6.36 -7.69 0.35
C ASP A 83 7.39 -6.69 -0.15
N LEU A 84 6.96 -5.44 -0.38
CA LEU A 84 7.91 -4.40 -0.80
C LEU A 84 8.97 -4.14 0.25
N VAL A 85 8.56 -4.06 1.51
CA VAL A 85 9.52 -3.86 2.60
C VAL A 85 10.48 -5.05 2.66
N ARG A 86 9.95 -6.27 2.60
CA ARG A 86 10.80 -7.46 2.62
C ARG A 86 11.74 -7.50 1.43
N PHE A 87 11.26 -7.12 0.25
CA PHE A 87 12.08 -7.11 -0.94
C PHE A 87 13.29 -6.20 -0.78
N LEU A 88 13.09 -5.02 -0.18
CA LEU A 88 14.17 -4.09 0.04
C LEU A 88 15.20 -4.59 1.05
N MET A 89 14.75 -5.33 2.05
CA MET A 89 15.59 -5.68 3.19
C MET A 89 16.16 -7.10 3.14
N GLU A 90 15.70 -7.93 2.22
CA GLU A 90 15.98 -9.35 2.32
C GLU A 90 17.47 -9.70 2.26
N ASP A 91 18.24 -8.99 1.44
CA ASP A 91 19.67 -9.27 1.35
C ASP A 91 20.44 -8.67 2.52
N CYS A 92 20.01 -7.53 3.01
CA CYS A 92 20.65 -6.89 4.14
C CYS A 92 20.54 -7.72 5.40
N CYS A 93 19.38 -8.33 5.60
CA CYS A 93 19.12 -9.08 6.83
C CYS A 93 20.01 -10.30 6.98
N ALA A 94 20.50 -10.83 5.87
CA ALA A 94 21.30 -12.04 5.90
C ALA A 94 22.59 -11.87 6.64
N GLY A 95 23.20 -10.69 6.58
CA GLY A 95 24.49 -10.48 7.20
C GLY A 95 24.52 -9.38 8.23
N HIS A 96 23.47 -8.59 8.33
CA HIS A 96 23.50 -7.40 9.17
C HIS A 96 22.18 -7.21 9.91
N PRO A 97 21.90 -8.08 10.88
CA PRO A 97 20.63 -8.01 11.61
C PRO A 97 20.43 -6.65 12.30
N GLU A 98 21.49 -6.01 12.72
CA GLU A 98 21.36 -4.71 13.40
C GLU A 98 20.85 -3.63 12.44
N ILE A 99 21.10 -3.78 11.14
CA ILE A 99 20.61 -2.83 10.15
C ILE A 99 19.14 -3.11 9.85
N CYS A 100 18.77 -4.37 9.80
CA CYS A 100 17.40 -4.76 9.44
C CYS A 100 16.43 -4.68 10.62
N ALA A 101 16.92 -4.80 11.83
CA ALA A 101 16.07 -4.88 13.01
C ALA A 101 15.08 -3.71 13.13
N PRO A 102 15.49 -2.46 12.93
CA PRO A 102 14.52 -1.36 13.03
C PRO A 102 13.39 -1.47 12.01
N ALA A 103 13.70 -1.88 10.79
CA ALA A 103 12.68 -2.03 9.75
C ALA A 103 11.73 -3.17 10.10
N ILE A 104 12.26 -4.26 10.63
CA ILE A 104 11.44 -5.40 11.05
C ILE A 104 10.53 -4.99 12.21
N GLU A 105 11.06 -4.24 13.16
CA GLU A 105 10.27 -3.76 14.28
C GLU A 105 9.10 -2.89 13.84
N VAL A 106 9.36 -1.98 12.90
CA VAL A 106 8.31 -1.12 12.39
C VAL A 106 7.23 -1.94 11.69
N ALA A 107 7.64 -2.89 10.87
CA ALA A 107 6.70 -3.75 10.17
C ALA A 107 5.88 -4.59 11.15
N ALA A 108 6.51 -5.11 12.17
CA ALA A 108 5.82 -5.90 13.19
C ALA A 108 4.79 -5.06 13.95
N CYS A 109 5.14 -3.82 14.23
CA CYS A 109 4.22 -2.89 14.87
C CYS A 109 2.95 -2.70 14.06
N CYS A 110 3.10 -2.62 12.74
CA CYS A 110 1.97 -2.39 11.85
C CYS A 110 1.15 -3.64 11.57
N ALA A 111 1.67 -4.81 11.95
CA ALA A 111 1.00 -6.08 11.74
C ALA A 111 0.52 -6.62 13.08
N PRO A 112 -0.59 -6.13 13.60
CA PRO A 112 -0.99 -6.40 14.99
C PRO A 112 -1.13 -7.88 15.31
N ALA A 113 -1.71 -8.66 14.41
CA ALA A 113 -1.90 -10.06 14.69
C ALA A 113 -0.56 -10.78 14.80
N ALA A 114 0.32 -10.50 13.86
CA ALA A 114 1.65 -11.09 13.88
C ALA A 114 2.45 -10.63 15.09
N ALA A 115 2.31 -9.37 15.41
CA ALA A 115 3.05 -8.80 16.52
C ALA A 115 2.62 -9.41 17.86
N LYS A 116 1.37 -9.78 17.97
CA LYS A 116 0.86 -10.34 19.21
C LYS A 116 1.23 -11.81 19.37
N ALA A 117 1.50 -12.44 18.29
CA ALA A 117 1.88 -13.84 18.36
C ALA A 117 3.24 -13.98 19.01
#